data_e16011788eb3c8ae283b22b6e14b8e8f
#
_entry.id   e16011788eb3c8ae283b22b6e14b8e8f
#
_cell.length_a   1.000
_cell.length_b   1.000
_cell.length_c   1.000
_cell.angle_alpha   90.00
_cell.angle_beta   90.00
_cell.angle_gamma   90.00
#
_symmetry.space_group_name_H-M   'P 1'
#
loop_
_entity.id
_entity.type
_entity.pdbx_description
1 polymer ?
#
loop_
_entity_poly.entity_id
_entity_poly.type
_entity_poly.pdbx_seq_one_letter_code
_entity_poly.pdbx_strand_id
1 'polypeptide(L)'
;MEGFRNLVRLIISCLLIYCCFFAGSNKSYADSKVTLNDPKKEIKRSLESLKDLDYQTWQVIVYPSSKESKNLILRIVGYPGSLRFDHPTSLMVNSGRKTWDLKDISKNSKISVEALNDSAAEFDLSTLIAELDKNRPLRLSLPGLINDLPIPPYLVSEWRSLAE
;
A
#
# COMPACT_ATOMS: atom_id res chain seq x y z
N MET A 1 -5.82 -63.12 -14.10
CA MET A 1 -6.17 -61.88 -14.83
C MET A 1 -6.72 -60.75 -13.95
N GLU A 2 -7.28 -61.04 -12.77
CA GLU A 2 -7.82 -59.99 -11.87
C GLU A 2 -6.73 -59.16 -11.17
N GLY A 3 -5.59 -59.75 -10.79
CA GLY A 3 -4.51 -59.03 -10.15
C GLY A 3 -3.90 -57.93 -11.01
N PHE A 4 -3.79 -58.15 -12.32
CA PHE A 4 -3.27 -57.14 -13.26
C PHE A 4 -4.21 -55.94 -13.41
N ARG A 5 -5.52 -56.21 -13.43
CA ARG A 5 -6.54 -55.13 -13.51
C ARG A 5 -6.55 -54.25 -12.24
N ASN A 6 -6.36 -54.87 -11.07
CA ASN A 6 -6.30 -54.13 -9.80
C ASN A 6 -5.01 -53.30 -9.70
N LEU A 7 -3.87 -53.81 -10.19
CA LEU A 7 -2.62 -53.07 -10.24
C LEU A 7 -2.72 -51.83 -11.15
N VAL A 8 -3.33 -51.99 -12.33
CA VAL A 8 -3.54 -50.87 -13.26
C VAL A 8 -4.45 -49.80 -12.68
N ARG A 9 -5.52 -50.16 -11.97
CA ARG A 9 -6.43 -49.22 -11.30
C ARG A 9 -5.70 -48.42 -10.21
N LEU A 10 -4.81 -49.08 -9.45
CA LEU A 10 -4.02 -48.45 -8.38
C LEU A 10 -3.05 -47.46 -8.93
N ILE A 11 -2.35 -47.76 -10.04
CA ILE A 11 -1.42 -46.84 -10.72
C ILE A 11 -2.17 -45.61 -11.27
N ILE A 12 -3.35 -45.80 -11.89
CA ILE A 12 -4.14 -44.66 -12.42
C ILE A 12 -4.63 -43.78 -11.28
N SER A 13 -5.05 -44.37 -10.14
CA SER A 13 -5.46 -43.58 -8.98
C SER A 13 -4.35 -42.76 -8.38
N CYS A 14 -3.12 -43.31 -8.26
CA CYS A 14 -1.95 -42.57 -7.78
C CYS A 14 -1.56 -41.45 -8.74
N LEU A 15 -1.68 -41.65 -10.06
CA LEU A 15 -1.35 -40.68 -11.08
C LEU A 15 -2.35 -39.50 -11.06
N LEU A 16 -3.62 -39.75 -10.82
CA LEU A 16 -4.64 -38.71 -10.66
C LEU A 16 -4.40 -37.86 -9.39
N ILE A 17 -4.04 -38.47 -8.27
CA ILE A 17 -3.72 -37.78 -7.02
C ILE A 17 -2.48 -36.93 -7.23
N TYR A 18 -1.44 -37.42 -7.90
CA TYR A 18 -0.22 -36.67 -8.20
C TYR A 18 -0.51 -35.43 -9.08
N CYS A 19 -1.35 -35.56 -10.10
CA CYS A 19 -1.77 -34.41 -10.94
C CYS A 19 -2.52 -33.36 -10.13
N CYS A 20 -3.36 -33.73 -9.17
CA CYS A 20 -4.09 -32.78 -8.32
C CYS A 20 -3.16 -31.98 -7.41
N PHE A 21 -2.07 -32.58 -6.91
CA PHE A 21 -1.08 -31.90 -6.10
C PHE A 21 -0.23 -30.90 -6.89
N PHE A 22 0.06 -31.16 -8.17
CA PHE A 22 0.85 -30.24 -9.01
C PHE A 22 0.03 -29.14 -9.67
N ALA A 23 -1.28 -29.32 -9.84
CA ALA A 23 -2.16 -28.30 -10.43
C ALA A 23 -2.49 -27.13 -9.47
N GLY A 24 -2.13 -27.23 -8.18
CA GLY A 24 -2.46 -26.25 -7.14
C GLY A 24 -1.45 -25.10 -6.94
N SER A 25 -0.38 -25.00 -7.73
CA SER A 25 0.70 -23.99 -7.52
C SER A 25 0.64 -22.81 -8.46
N ASN A 26 -0.51 -22.45 -8.99
CA ASN A 26 -0.67 -21.16 -9.63
C ASN A 26 -0.72 -20.10 -8.53
N LYS A 27 0.43 -19.48 -8.21
CA LYS A 27 0.48 -18.19 -7.55
C LYS A 27 -0.25 -17.21 -8.46
N SER A 28 -1.54 -17.03 -8.23
CA SER A 28 -2.29 -15.92 -8.77
C SER A 28 -1.72 -14.65 -8.12
N TYR A 29 -0.76 -14.01 -8.78
CA TYR A 29 -0.54 -12.59 -8.60
C TYR A 29 -1.82 -11.94 -9.12
N ALA A 30 -2.71 -11.60 -8.21
CA ALA A 30 -3.78 -10.68 -8.50
C ALA A 30 -3.11 -9.32 -8.77
N ASP A 31 -2.70 -9.12 -10.03
CA ASP A 31 -2.50 -7.78 -10.59
C ASP A 31 -3.90 -7.15 -10.61
N SER A 32 -4.26 -6.52 -9.50
CA SER A 32 -5.47 -5.73 -9.42
C SER A 32 -5.27 -4.44 -10.21
N LYS A 33 -5.18 -4.58 -11.54
CA LYS A 33 -5.57 -3.54 -12.47
C LYS A 33 -7.05 -3.28 -12.21
N VAL A 34 -7.35 -2.40 -11.29
CA VAL A 34 -8.61 -1.70 -11.28
C VAL A 34 -8.61 -0.85 -12.54
N THR A 35 -9.08 -1.45 -13.63
CA THR A 35 -9.36 -0.75 -14.88
C THR A 35 -10.64 0.07 -14.65
N LEU A 36 -10.49 1.23 -14.05
CA LEU A 36 -11.44 2.31 -14.28
C LEU A 36 -11.23 2.70 -15.74
N ASN A 37 -12.11 2.21 -16.61
CA ASN A 37 -12.18 2.53 -18.04
C ASN A 37 -12.53 4.02 -18.22
N ASP A 38 -11.55 4.88 -17.98
CA ASP A 38 -11.50 6.22 -18.50
C ASP A 38 -10.15 6.39 -19.22
N PRO A 39 -10.10 6.37 -20.58
CA PRO A 39 -8.84 6.33 -21.35
C PRO A 39 -8.05 7.64 -21.26
N LYS A 40 -8.35 8.53 -20.33
CA LYS A 40 -7.79 9.89 -20.31
C LYS A 40 -6.96 10.30 -19.09
N LYS A 41 -6.70 9.43 -18.07
CA LYS A 41 -5.98 9.96 -16.91
C LYS A 41 -5.16 8.92 -16.12
N GLU A 42 -4.06 8.47 -16.70
CA GLU A 42 -3.04 7.77 -15.91
C GLU A 42 -2.33 8.78 -14.99
N ILE A 43 -2.73 8.84 -13.73
CA ILE A 43 -2.02 9.61 -12.69
C ILE A 43 -0.92 8.69 -12.17
N LYS A 44 0.34 9.07 -12.36
CA LYS A 44 1.46 8.39 -11.72
C LYS A 44 1.25 8.41 -10.20
N ARG A 45 1.35 7.26 -9.57
CA ARG A 45 1.23 7.11 -8.11
C ARG A 45 2.18 6.05 -7.62
N SER A 46 2.71 6.24 -6.42
CA SER A 46 3.40 5.22 -5.65
C SER A 46 2.39 4.51 -4.76
N LEU A 47 2.45 3.17 -4.68
CA LEU A 47 1.59 2.37 -3.80
C LEU A 47 2.41 1.23 -3.23
N GLU A 48 2.47 1.14 -1.89
CA GLU A 48 3.20 0.10 -1.19
C GLU A 48 2.43 -0.35 0.05
N SER A 49 2.59 -1.62 0.43
CA SER A 49 2.04 -2.18 1.66
C SER A 49 3.16 -2.44 2.65
N LEU A 50 3.14 -1.72 3.77
CA LEU A 50 4.18 -1.75 4.79
C LEU A 50 3.62 -2.19 6.14
N LYS A 51 4.49 -2.66 7.03
CA LYS A 51 4.14 -3.01 8.41
C LYS A 51 4.85 -2.09 9.37
N ASP A 52 4.11 -1.64 10.39
CA ASP A 52 4.67 -0.92 11.53
C ASP A 52 5.27 -1.87 12.58
N LEU A 53 5.74 -1.33 13.70
CA LEU A 53 6.33 -2.13 14.78
C LEU A 53 5.32 -3.02 15.50
N ASP A 54 4.04 -2.72 15.43
CA ASP A 54 2.96 -3.55 15.98
C ASP A 54 2.46 -4.60 14.99
N TYR A 55 3.20 -4.78 13.86
CA TYR A 55 2.86 -5.70 12.77
C TYR A 55 1.54 -5.39 12.05
N GLN A 56 0.97 -4.20 12.26
CA GLN A 56 -0.18 -3.72 11.49
C GLN A 56 0.25 -3.42 10.06
N THR A 57 -0.60 -3.80 9.10
CA THR A 57 -0.34 -3.56 7.68
C THR A 57 -1.04 -2.28 7.23
N TRP A 58 -0.27 -1.39 6.61
CA TRP A 58 -0.72 -0.11 6.10
C TRP A 58 -0.48 -0.05 4.59
N GLN A 59 -1.47 0.44 3.85
CA GLN A 59 -1.26 0.83 2.46
C GLN A 59 -0.84 2.29 2.44
N VAL A 60 0.33 2.53 1.87
CA VAL A 60 0.92 3.87 1.72
C VAL A 60 0.85 4.24 0.25
N ILE A 61 0.11 5.30 -0.06
CA ILE A 61 -0.15 5.75 -1.42
C ILE A 61 0.28 7.20 -1.53
N VAL A 62 1.16 7.50 -2.50
CA VAL A 62 1.57 8.88 -2.80
C VAL A 62 1.20 9.23 -4.22
N TYR A 63 0.59 10.38 -4.40
CA TYR A 63 0.14 10.87 -5.70
C TYR A 63 0.11 12.41 -5.74
N PRO A 64 0.24 13.03 -6.93
CA PRO A 64 0.15 14.47 -7.08
C PRO A 64 -1.29 14.96 -6.88
N SER A 65 -1.48 16.11 -6.23
CA SER A 65 -2.79 16.70 -5.96
C SER A 65 -3.55 17.08 -7.23
N SER A 66 -2.82 17.37 -8.32
CA SER A 66 -3.33 17.57 -9.68
C SER A 66 -2.24 17.20 -10.70
N LYS A 67 -2.60 17.05 -11.98
CA LYS A 67 -1.64 16.69 -13.06
C LYS A 67 -0.49 17.72 -13.24
N GLU A 68 -0.74 18.96 -12.89
CA GLU A 68 0.19 20.06 -13.06
C GLU A 68 0.82 20.50 -11.74
N SER A 69 0.39 19.89 -10.63
CA SER A 69 0.87 20.26 -9.30
C SER A 69 2.05 19.41 -8.88
N LYS A 70 3.08 20.07 -8.39
CA LYS A 70 4.20 19.43 -7.68
C LYS A 70 3.86 19.04 -6.25
N ASN A 71 2.67 19.41 -5.77
CA ASN A 71 2.22 19.09 -4.43
C ASN A 71 1.80 17.61 -4.37
N LEU A 72 2.42 16.88 -3.50
CA LEU A 72 2.13 15.46 -3.27
C LEU A 72 1.21 15.28 -2.06
N ILE A 73 0.32 14.33 -2.20
CA ILE A 73 -0.56 13.86 -1.14
C ILE A 73 -0.10 12.48 -0.72
N LEU A 74 0.11 12.29 0.57
CA LEU A 74 0.32 10.99 1.20
C LEU A 74 -1.01 10.50 1.76
N ARG A 75 -1.51 9.40 1.25
CA ARG A 75 -2.68 8.70 1.79
C ARG A 75 -2.22 7.43 2.50
N ILE A 76 -2.65 7.27 3.73
CA ILE A 76 -2.42 6.05 4.52
C ILE A 76 -3.77 5.39 4.74
N VAL A 77 -3.84 4.09 4.45
CA VAL A 77 -5.05 3.28 4.60
C VAL A 77 -4.74 2.11 5.51
N GLY A 78 -5.49 1.99 6.61
CA GLY A 78 -5.46 0.83 7.49
C GLY A 78 -6.44 -0.25 7.06
N TYR A 79 -6.48 -1.35 7.81
CA TYR A 79 -7.44 -2.42 7.55
C TYR A 79 -8.86 -1.96 7.92
N PRO A 80 -9.83 -2.03 7.00
CA PRO A 80 -11.20 -1.57 7.26
C PRO A 80 -11.84 -2.28 8.44
N GLY A 81 -12.48 -1.50 9.32
CA GLY A 81 -13.23 -2.00 10.47
C GLY A 81 -12.40 -2.30 11.72
N SER A 82 -11.05 -2.32 11.64
CA SER A 82 -10.17 -2.53 12.79
C SER A 82 -9.48 -1.26 13.27
N LEU A 83 -9.34 -0.26 12.41
CA LEU A 83 -8.60 0.97 12.67
C LEU A 83 -9.44 2.17 12.25
N ARG A 84 -9.44 3.21 13.06
CA ARG A 84 -10.17 4.44 12.81
C ARG A 84 -9.26 5.64 13.04
N PHE A 85 -9.22 6.54 12.04
CA PHE A 85 -8.56 7.84 12.17
C PHE A 85 -9.52 8.86 12.77
N ASP A 86 -9.09 9.52 13.82
CA ASP A 86 -9.80 10.67 14.38
C ASP A 86 -9.31 11.95 13.70
N HIS A 87 -10.14 12.52 12.83
CA HIS A 87 -9.81 13.73 12.08
C HIS A 87 -10.25 15.01 12.79
N PRO A 88 -9.41 16.07 12.80
CA PRO A 88 -8.07 16.17 12.19
C PRO A 88 -6.99 15.52 13.06
N THR A 89 -6.01 14.92 12.42
CA THR A 89 -4.83 14.36 13.09
C THR A 89 -3.54 14.86 12.45
N SER A 90 -2.41 14.75 13.15
CA SER A 90 -1.10 15.15 12.62
C SER A 90 -0.22 13.91 12.53
N LEU A 91 0.39 13.68 11.37
CA LEU A 91 1.31 12.59 11.14
C LEU A 91 2.74 13.06 11.36
N MET A 92 3.40 12.48 12.36
CA MET A 92 4.80 12.74 12.62
C MET A 92 5.68 11.92 11.68
N VAL A 93 6.66 12.58 11.04
CA VAL A 93 7.65 11.95 10.15
C VAL A 93 9.04 12.23 10.68
N ASN A 94 9.83 11.17 10.91
CA ASN A 94 11.19 11.27 11.40
C ASN A 94 12.20 10.81 10.33
N SER A 95 13.31 11.53 10.19
CA SER A 95 14.48 11.13 9.40
C SER A 95 15.76 11.47 10.14
N GLY A 96 16.22 10.56 10.96
CA GLY A 96 17.38 10.77 11.82
C GLY A 96 17.16 11.88 12.84
N ARG A 97 17.71 13.10 12.55
CA ARG A 97 17.60 14.25 13.45
C ARG A 97 16.49 15.23 13.09
N LYS A 98 15.90 15.09 11.91
CA LYS A 98 14.81 15.96 11.43
C LYS A 98 13.47 15.31 11.71
N THR A 99 12.50 16.10 12.12
CA THR A 99 11.11 15.72 12.35
C THR A 99 10.21 16.70 11.64
N TRP A 100 9.15 16.20 11.03
CA TRP A 100 8.09 17.00 10.40
C TRP A 100 6.73 16.55 10.93
N ASP A 101 5.83 17.51 11.08
CA ASP A 101 4.43 17.27 11.37
C ASP A 101 3.60 17.55 10.12
N LEU A 102 3.10 16.50 9.49
CA LEU A 102 2.29 16.61 8.28
C LEU A 102 0.83 16.90 8.65
N LYS A 103 0.29 17.92 8.03
CA LYS A 103 -1.10 18.36 8.24
C LYS A 103 -2.07 17.38 7.60
N ASP A 104 -3.09 16.98 8.35
CA ASP A 104 -4.24 16.24 7.84
C ASP A 104 -5.09 17.13 6.92
N ILE A 105 -5.28 16.66 5.68
CA ILE A 105 -6.09 17.31 4.65
C ILE A 105 -7.29 16.48 4.24
N SER A 106 -7.60 15.40 4.95
CA SER A 106 -8.66 14.44 4.63
C SER A 106 -10.02 15.10 4.41
N LYS A 107 -10.36 16.11 5.22
CA LYS A 107 -11.63 16.86 5.10
C LYS A 107 -11.75 17.67 3.82
N ASN A 108 -10.62 18.01 3.18
CA ASN A 108 -10.57 18.81 1.96
C ASN A 108 -10.37 17.95 0.71
N SER A 109 -10.31 16.63 0.89
CA SER A 109 -10.10 15.70 -0.21
C SER A 109 -11.25 15.76 -1.21
N LYS A 110 -10.92 15.78 -2.51
CA LYS A 110 -11.90 15.68 -3.61
C LYS A 110 -12.50 14.28 -3.75
N ILE A 111 -11.96 13.31 -3.02
CA ILE A 111 -12.51 11.95 -2.96
C ILE A 111 -13.73 12.05 -2.04
N SER A 112 -14.89 11.62 -2.54
CA SER A 112 -16.14 11.67 -1.78
C SER A 112 -15.94 11.13 -0.35
N VAL A 113 -16.47 11.84 0.63
CA VAL A 113 -16.39 11.53 2.07
C VAL A 113 -16.80 10.07 2.37
N GLU A 114 -17.64 9.47 1.52
CA GLU A 114 -18.06 8.06 1.59
C GLU A 114 -16.95 7.06 1.22
N ALA A 115 -15.96 7.47 0.42
CA ALA A 115 -14.81 6.61 0.06
C ALA A 115 -13.63 6.77 1.02
N LEU A 116 -13.60 7.82 1.83
CA LEU A 116 -12.75 7.96 3.01
C LEU A 116 -13.45 7.31 4.19
N ASN A 117 -13.52 5.99 4.17
CA ASN A 117 -13.87 5.27 5.38
C ASN A 117 -12.95 5.75 6.50
N ASP A 118 -13.43 5.75 7.74
CA ASP A 118 -12.67 6.08 8.96
C ASP A 118 -11.29 5.38 9.06
N SER A 119 -10.98 4.45 8.15
CA SER A 119 -9.72 3.71 8.06
C SER A 119 -8.65 4.36 7.19
N ALA A 120 -8.85 5.55 6.64
CA ALA A 120 -7.90 6.25 5.78
C ALA A 120 -7.70 7.71 6.18
N ALA A 121 -6.47 8.22 6.01
CA ALA A 121 -6.14 9.63 6.20
C ALA A 121 -5.23 10.15 5.08
N GLU A 122 -5.34 11.43 4.77
CA GLU A 122 -4.55 12.12 3.75
C GLU A 122 -3.76 13.27 4.37
N PHE A 123 -2.48 13.36 3.99
CA PHE A 123 -1.54 14.33 4.52
C PHE A 123 -0.83 15.09 3.39
N ASP A 124 -0.56 16.36 3.62
CA ASP A 124 0.25 17.17 2.70
C ASP A 124 1.74 16.82 2.83
N LEU A 125 2.30 16.25 1.76
CA LEU A 125 3.71 15.80 1.71
C LEU A 125 4.66 16.87 1.15
N SER A 126 4.15 17.99 0.65
CA SER A 126 4.90 18.97 -0.15
C SER A 126 6.08 19.54 0.60
N THR A 127 5.89 19.97 1.85
CA THR A 127 6.94 20.55 2.69
C THR A 127 8.06 19.55 2.96
N LEU A 128 7.72 18.31 3.29
CA LEU A 128 8.69 17.27 3.56
C LEU A 128 9.55 16.99 2.32
N ILE A 129 8.93 16.82 1.15
CA ILE A 129 9.66 16.55 -0.11
C ILE A 129 10.57 17.70 -0.48
N ALA A 130 10.15 18.96 -0.28
CA ALA A 130 10.99 20.15 -0.56
C ALA A 130 12.23 20.23 0.34
N GLU A 131 12.13 19.75 1.58
CA GLU A 131 13.22 19.81 2.57
C GLU A 131 14.14 18.57 2.58
N LEU A 132 13.75 17.50 1.86
CA LEU A 132 14.54 16.28 1.77
C LEU A 132 15.66 16.41 0.74
N ASP A 133 16.90 16.60 1.20
CA ASP A 133 18.09 16.67 0.35
C ASP A 133 18.49 15.30 -0.25
N LYS A 134 18.19 14.21 0.45
CA LYS A 134 18.64 12.84 0.11
C LYS A 134 17.53 11.82 0.33
N ASN A 135 17.63 10.70 -0.39
CA ASN A 135 16.74 9.55 -0.21
C ASN A 135 17.12 8.79 1.07
N ARG A 136 16.73 9.32 2.23
CA ARG A 136 16.94 8.67 3.53
C ARG A 136 15.71 7.88 3.95
N PRO A 137 15.87 6.84 4.78
CA PRO A 137 14.71 6.18 5.37
C PRO A 137 13.93 7.16 6.22
N LEU A 138 12.60 7.07 6.16
CA LEU A 138 11.68 7.83 7.01
C LEU A 138 10.98 6.87 7.97
N ARG A 139 10.46 7.43 9.06
CA ARG A 139 9.61 6.73 10.03
C ARG A 139 8.35 7.55 10.22
N LEU A 140 7.20 6.93 10.01
CA LEU A 140 5.91 7.57 10.20
C LEU A 140 5.31 7.11 11.53
N SER A 141 4.82 8.05 12.31
CA SER A 141 4.18 7.76 13.60
C SER A 141 2.93 8.61 13.77
N LEU A 142 1.87 7.97 14.23
CA LEU A 142 0.62 8.62 14.60
C LEU A 142 0.21 8.06 15.95
N PRO A 143 0.21 8.89 17.00
CA PRO A 143 -0.04 8.42 18.38
C PRO A 143 -1.33 7.61 18.48
N GLY A 144 -1.22 6.42 19.06
CA GLY A 144 -2.35 5.51 19.27
C GLY A 144 -2.81 4.72 18.03
N LEU A 145 -2.20 4.92 16.86
CA LEU A 145 -2.64 4.26 15.63
C LEU A 145 -1.49 3.67 14.80
N ILE A 146 -0.44 4.45 14.50
CA ILE A 146 0.71 4.01 13.71
C ILE A 146 1.97 4.06 14.58
N ASN A 147 2.58 2.89 14.80
CA ASN A 147 3.78 2.76 15.60
C ASN A 147 5.01 2.58 14.71
N ASP A 148 5.69 3.70 14.42
CA ASP A 148 7.00 3.73 13.75
C ASP A 148 7.03 2.94 12.42
N LEU A 149 6.12 3.28 11.49
CA LEU A 149 6.03 2.68 10.16
C LEU A 149 7.26 3.03 9.31
N PRO A 150 8.10 2.05 8.92
CA PRO A 150 9.33 2.30 8.19
C PRO A 150 9.04 2.57 6.70
N ILE A 151 9.55 3.69 6.19
CA ILE A 151 9.56 4.01 4.76
C ILE A 151 10.98 3.83 4.23
N PRO A 152 11.22 2.85 3.37
CA PRO A 152 12.55 2.57 2.84
C PRO A 152 13.01 3.65 1.85
N PRO A 153 14.34 3.84 1.67
CA PRO A 153 14.89 4.88 0.80
C PRO A 153 14.44 4.82 -0.66
N TYR A 154 14.12 3.64 -1.19
CA TYR A 154 13.65 3.52 -2.57
C TYR A 154 12.28 4.17 -2.77
N LEU A 155 11.36 4.05 -1.79
CA LEU A 155 10.07 4.75 -1.83
C LEU A 155 10.23 6.26 -1.75
N VAL A 156 11.14 6.73 -0.90
CA VAL A 156 11.46 8.18 -0.81
C VAL A 156 11.97 8.70 -2.15
N SER A 157 12.83 7.91 -2.84
CA SER A 157 13.29 8.22 -4.19
C SER A 157 12.15 8.30 -5.20
N GLU A 158 11.23 7.34 -5.15
CA GLU A 158 10.05 7.30 -6.00
C GLU A 158 9.15 8.52 -5.76
N TRP A 159 8.87 8.85 -4.49
CA TRP A 159 8.06 10.03 -4.14
C TRP A 159 8.68 11.34 -4.67
N ARG A 160 10.00 11.49 -4.55
CA ARG A 160 10.68 12.66 -5.10
C ARG A 160 10.56 12.74 -6.62
N SER A 161 10.63 11.61 -7.32
CA SER A 161 10.46 11.58 -8.78
C SER A 161 9.03 11.91 -9.23
N LEU A 162 8.01 11.75 -8.34
CA LEU A 162 6.64 12.18 -8.62
C LEU A 162 6.47 13.71 -8.50
N ALA A 163 7.38 14.41 -7.80
CA ALA A 163 7.34 15.85 -7.62
C ALA A 163 8.11 16.62 -8.73
N GLU A 164 8.90 15.92 -9.54
CA GLU A 164 9.66 16.47 -10.68
C GLU A 164 8.76 16.69 -11.91
#